data_0675f9740c958770c6b2c1499cce615f
#
_entry.id   0675f9740c958770c6b2c1499cce615f
#
_cell.length_a   1.000
_cell.length_b   1.000
_cell.length_c   1.000
_cell.angle_alpha   90.00
_cell.angle_beta   90.00
_cell.angle_gamma   90.00
#
_symmetry.space_group_name_H-M   'P 1'
#
loop_
_entity.id
_entity.type
_entity.pdbx_description
1 polymer ?
#
loop_
_entity_poly.entity_id
_entity_poly.type
_entity_poly.pdbx_seq_one_letter_code
_entity_poly.pdbx_strand_id
1 'polypeptide(L)'
;MPHPLMVRPELLTLDLGGRLYIVTGANSGIGLITTEQLVRQGATVVMACRRQEAGESAARAIRGKIPAAQIEVMTLDLGNISSIHTFATAFRARHAQLHGLINNAGIMNTPLGRTADGFETQFGTNHLGHFLLTALLLDTLKTSAPSRIVNVASLYHVHARGRVGAIHFEDPNYEERRYDGWEAYAQSKLANVLHARELARRLAGTGVTAVSLNPGWVRTNLIRNTAPVWLQNLLQPILRYAGGMIEPWEGAQSTLHCLLAPEVAEHSGEYYSQIGLYHDRSARAGGWPLVSPNPLAHDDKVAQRLWDVSEKLVGLAD
;
A
#
# COMPACT_ATOMS: atom_id res chain seq x y z
N MET A 1 -19.52 -14.78 9.44
CA MET A 1 -18.16 -14.31 9.29
C MET A 1 -17.88 -13.22 10.31
N PRO A 2 -16.62 -12.99 10.73
CA PRO A 2 -16.30 -11.84 11.57
C PRO A 2 -16.69 -10.54 10.85
N HIS A 3 -17.05 -9.52 11.61
CA HIS A 3 -17.33 -8.19 11.07
C HIS A 3 -16.02 -7.48 10.73
N PRO A 4 -15.99 -6.59 9.71
CA PRO A 4 -14.85 -5.74 9.45
C PRO A 4 -14.42 -4.95 10.67
N LEU A 5 -13.11 -4.84 10.89
CA LEU A 5 -12.55 -3.99 11.92
C LEU A 5 -12.75 -2.51 11.53
N MET A 6 -13.19 -1.70 12.48
CA MET A 6 -13.49 -0.29 12.27
C MET A 6 -12.59 0.58 13.15
N VAL A 7 -12.10 1.65 12.59
CA VAL A 7 -11.37 2.69 13.32
C VAL A 7 -12.27 3.29 14.40
N ARG A 8 -11.71 3.62 15.53
CA ARG A 8 -12.39 4.35 16.60
C ARG A 8 -12.94 5.68 16.04
N PRO A 9 -14.22 6.02 16.27
CA PRO A 9 -14.88 7.18 15.67
C PRO A 9 -14.14 8.51 15.92
N GLU A 10 -13.53 8.67 17.10
CA GLU A 10 -12.77 9.85 17.47
C GLU A 10 -11.55 10.10 16.57
N LEU A 11 -10.93 9.05 16.01
CA LEU A 11 -9.82 9.19 15.07
C LEU A 11 -10.27 9.75 13.71
N LEU A 12 -11.55 9.58 13.36
CA LEU A 12 -12.12 10.10 12.11
C LEU A 12 -12.56 11.56 12.19
N THR A 13 -12.45 12.15 13.39
CA THR A 13 -12.80 13.56 13.67
C THR A 13 -11.60 14.40 14.10
N LEU A 14 -10.38 13.83 14.10
CA LEU A 14 -9.15 14.57 14.39
C LEU A 14 -8.99 15.73 13.42
N ASP A 15 -8.53 16.87 13.92
CA ASP A 15 -8.07 17.96 13.06
C ASP A 15 -6.67 17.64 12.53
N LEU A 16 -6.57 17.53 11.21
CA LEU A 16 -5.33 17.28 10.48
C LEU A 16 -4.85 18.54 9.72
N GLY A 17 -5.36 19.71 10.09
CA GLY A 17 -4.89 20.99 9.54
C GLY A 17 -3.37 21.13 9.60
N GLY A 18 -2.75 21.56 8.51
CA GLY A 18 -1.29 21.64 8.38
C GLY A 18 -0.55 20.31 8.16
N ARG A 19 -1.25 19.17 8.17
CA ARG A 19 -0.65 17.86 7.83
C ARG A 19 -0.73 17.59 6.32
N LEU A 20 0.38 17.09 5.76
CA LEU A 20 0.49 16.72 4.34
C LEU A 20 0.70 15.21 4.19
N TYR A 21 -0.07 14.62 3.28
CA TYR A 21 -0.02 13.20 2.98
C TYR A 21 0.16 12.95 1.47
N ILE A 22 0.89 11.90 1.09
CA ILE A 22 0.91 11.37 -0.27
C ILE A 22 0.14 10.04 -0.27
N VAL A 23 -0.80 9.89 -1.20
CA VAL A 23 -1.51 8.63 -1.43
C VAL A 23 -1.26 8.18 -2.86
N THR A 24 -0.57 7.04 -3.04
CA THR A 24 -0.39 6.46 -4.37
C THR A 24 -1.64 5.70 -4.82
N GLY A 25 -2.02 5.82 -6.10
CA GLY A 25 -3.24 5.21 -6.62
C GLY A 25 -4.52 5.81 -6.03
N ALA A 26 -4.50 7.09 -5.69
CA ALA A 26 -5.56 7.80 -4.98
C ALA A 26 -6.84 8.04 -5.79
N ASN A 27 -6.85 7.74 -7.09
CA ASN A 27 -7.99 8.00 -7.97
C ASN A 27 -9.10 6.92 -7.92
N SER A 28 -8.95 5.87 -7.13
CA SER A 28 -9.95 4.81 -7.01
C SER A 28 -9.80 3.97 -5.73
N GLY A 29 -10.84 3.18 -5.41
CA GLY A 29 -10.80 2.18 -4.33
C GLY A 29 -10.42 2.74 -2.97
N ILE A 30 -9.55 2.02 -2.25
CA ILE A 30 -9.09 2.37 -0.91
C ILE A 30 -8.36 3.71 -0.89
N GLY A 31 -7.48 3.96 -1.87
CA GLY A 31 -6.74 5.21 -1.95
C GLY A 31 -7.64 6.44 -2.09
N LEU A 32 -8.71 6.34 -2.87
CA LEU A 32 -9.71 7.41 -3.00
C LEU A 32 -10.44 7.69 -1.68
N ILE A 33 -10.89 6.64 -1.00
CA ILE A 33 -11.59 6.75 0.29
C ILE A 33 -10.66 7.29 1.38
N THR A 34 -9.42 6.82 1.43
CA THR A 34 -8.40 7.35 2.35
C THR A 34 -8.18 8.83 2.10
N THR A 35 -8.03 9.25 0.85
CA THR A 35 -7.89 10.67 0.46
C THR A 35 -9.11 11.47 0.92
N GLU A 36 -10.34 11.02 0.59
CA GLU A 36 -11.57 11.72 0.98
C GLU A 36 -11.66 11.90 2.50
N GLN A 37 -11.30 10.88 3.28
CA GLN A 37 -11.33 10.97 4.75
C GLN A 37 -10.27 11.95 5.30
N LEU A 38 -9.04 11.91 4.80
CA LEU A 38 -7.97 12.80 5.26
C LEU A 38 -8.29 14.27 4.97
N VAL A 39 -8.78 14.59 3.76
CA VAL A 39 -9.15 15.99 3.43
C VAL A 39 -10.41 16.47 4.17
N ARG A 40 -11.32 15.56 4.53
CA ARG A 40 -12.47 15.87 5.40
C ARG A 40 -12.03 16.31 6.79
N GLN A 41 -10.88 15.83 7.25
CA GLN A 41 -10.25 16.20 8.52
C GLN A 41 -9.29 17.40 8.40
N GLY A 42 -9.28 18.10 7.24
CA GLY A 42 -8.47 19.32 7.03
C GLY A 42 -7.05 19.07 6.52
N ALA A 43 -6.65 17.83 6.26
CA ALA A 43 -5.34 17.54 5.70
C ALA A 43 -5.20 18.03 4.25
N THR A 44 -3.96 18.34 3.85
CA THR A 44 -3.57 18.43 2.44
C THR A 44 -3.18 17.05 1.92
N VAL A 45 -3.69 16.64 0.77
CA VAL A 45 -3.35 15.36 0.16
C VAL A 45 -2.85 15.53 -1.26
N VAL A 46 -1.64 14.99 -1.52
CA VAL A 46 -1.11 14.79 -2.86
C VAL A 46 -1.59 13.43 -3.37
N MET A 47 -2.49 13.47 -4.34
CA MET A 47 -2.98 12.29 -5.05
C MET A 47 -1.97 11.90 -6.13
N ALA A 48 -1.13 10.91 -5.85
CA ALA A 48 -0.14 10.41 -6.80
C ALA A 48 -0.77 9.35 -7.72
N CYS A 49 -1.01 9.71 -8.99
CA CYS A 49 -1.77 8.92 -9.94
C CYS A 49 -1.01 8.75 -11.26
N ARG A 50 -1.05 7.54 -11.85
CA ARG A 50 -0.39 7.29 -13.14
C ARG A 50 -1.02 8.12 -14.29
N ARG A 51 -2.33 8.32 -14.27
CA ARG A 51 -3.06 9.14 -15.25
C ARG A 51 -3.56 10.41 -14.60
N GLN A 52 -3.00 11.54 -15.02
CA GLN A 52 -3.36 12.88 -14.52
C GLN A 52 -4.87 13.13 -14.57
N GLU A 53 -5.49 12.89 -15.72
CA GLU A 53 -6.92 13.13 -15.92
C GLU A 53 -7.82 12.34 -14.97
N ALA A 54 -7.45 11.08 -14.68
CA ALA A 54 -8.20 10.24 -13.74
C ALA A 54 -8.05 10.76 -12.30
N GLY A 55 -6.86 11.25 -11.93
CA GLY A 55 -6.62 11.92 -10.65
C GLY A 55 -7.44 13.20 -10.52
N GLU A 56 -7.41 14.07 -11.53
CA GLU A 56 -8.16 15.33 -11.53
C GLU A 56 -9.67 15.10 -11.50
N SER A 57 -10.17 14.09 -12.21
CA SER A 57 -11.59 13.72 -12.14
C SER A 57 -12.00 13.29 -10.73
N ALA A 58 -11.19 12.46 -10.07
CA ALA A 58 -11.42 12.03 -8.70
C ALA A 58 -11.33 13.21 -7.71
N ALA A 59 -10.34 14.09 -7.86
CA ALA A 59 -10.19 15.27 -7.02
C ALA A 59 -11.39 16.22 -7.16
N ARG A 60 -11.92 16.45 -8.38
CA ARG A 60 -13.14 17.23 -8.59
C ARG A 60 -14.35 16.59 -7.89
N ALA A 61 -14.50 15.28 -7.96
CA ALA A 61 -15.58 14.58 -7.28
C ALA A 61 -15.51 14.73 -5.74
N ILE A 62 -14.30 14.70 -5.16
CA ILE A 62 -14.10 14.95 -3.73
C ILE A 62 -14.44 16.42 -3.39
N ARG A 63 -13.94 17.39 -4.15
CA ARG A 63 -14.22 18.83 -3.93
C ARG A 63 -15.71 19.15 -4.06
N GLY A 64 -16.44 18.44 -4.91
CA GLY A 64 -17.92 18.56 -4.99
C GLY A 64 -18.64 18.18 -3.70
N LYS A 65 -18.06 17.27 -2.90
CA LYS A 65 -18.58 16.84 -1.58
C LYS A 65 -18.00 17.67 -0.44
N ILE A 66 -16.75 18.08 -0.57
CA ILE A 66 -15.94 18.77 0.45
C ILE A 66 -15.31 20.00 -0.23
N PRO A 67 -16.01 21.14 -0.32
CA PRO A 67 -15.50 22.32 -1.04
C PRO A 67 -14.15 22.83 -0.54
N ALA A 68 -13.85 22.67 0.75
CA ALA A 68 -12.59 23.08 1.37
C ALA A 68 -11.44 22.07 1.21
N ALA A 69 -11.66 20.96 0.47
CA ALA A 69 -10.65 19.88 0.32
C ALA A 69 -9.36 20.40 -0.33
N GLN A 70 -8.26 20.27 0.40
CA GLN A 70 -6.92 20.62 -0.07
C GLN A 70 -6.30 19.41 -0.77
N ILE A 71 -6.39 19.39 -2.08
CA ILE A 71 -5.91 18.28 -2.93
C ILE A 71 -5.00 18.84 -4.01
N GLU A 72 -3.85 18.20 -4.19
CA GLU A 72 -2.99 18.35 -5.36
C GLU A 72 -2.93 17.02 -6.11
N VAL A 73 -3.00 17.03 -7.43
CA VAL A 73 -2.82 15.84 -8.25
C VAL A 73 -1.46 15.89 -8.92
N MET A 74 -0.66 14.86 -8.71
CA MET A 74 0.67 14.74 -9.33
C MET A 74 0.80 13.41 -10.07
N THR A 75 1.38 13.45 -11.27
CA THR A 75 1.61 12.23 -12.06
C THR A 75 2.73 11.39 -11.47
N LEU A 76 2.45 10.09 -11.26
CA LEU A 76 3.41 9.09 -10.77
C LEU A 76 3.15 7.76 -11.45
N ASP A 77 4.09 7.28 -12.25
CA ASP A 77 4.13 5.88 -12.72
C ASP A 77 5.17 5.09 -11.91
N LEU A 78 4.70 4.21 -11.04
CA LEU A 78 5.54 3.34 -10.20
C LEU A 78 6.27 2.25 -11.00
N GLY A 79 5.88 2.01 -12.24
CA GLY A 79 6.58 1.13 -13.18
C GLY A 79 7.66 1.86 -14.02
N ASN A 80 8.09 3.06 -13.59
CA ASN A 80 9.09 3.85 -14.31
C ASN A 80 9.95 4.65 -13.33
N ILE A 81 11.22 4.28 -13.19
CA ILE A 81 12.21 4.90 -12.30
C ILE A 81 12.31 6.42 -12.56
N SER A 82 12.39 6.85 -13.82
CA SER A 82 12.48 8.26 -14.18
C SER A 82 11.23 9.05 -13.73
N SER A 83 10.04 8.48 -13.86
CA SER A 83 8.80 9.08 -13.36
C SER A 83 8.83 9.26 -11.84
N ILE A 84 9.36 8.29 -11.10
CA ILE A 84 9.46 8.35 -9.63
C ILE A 84 10.43 9.46 -9.19
N HIS A 85 11.59 9.58 -9.82
CA HIS A 85 12.54 10.66 -9.58
C HIS A 85 11.94 12.03 -9.89
N THR A 86 11.26 12.17 -11.03
CA THR A 86 10.58 13.41 -11.43
C THR A 86 9.53 13.81 -10.41
N PHE A 87 8.70 12.85 -9.96
CA PHE A 87 7.69 13.09 -8.93
C PHE A 87 8.34 13.55 -7.62
N ALA A 88 9.34 12.81 -7.10
CA ALA A 88 9.98 13.15 -5.83
C ALA A 88 10.68 14.51 -5.87
N THR A 89 11.31 14.85 -6.97
CA THR A 89 11.96 16.16 -7.17
C THR A 89 10.91 17.28 -7.20
N ALA A 90 9.84 17.11 -7.99
CA ALA A 90 8.76 18.10 -8.07
C ALA A 90 7.99 18.26 -6.74
N PHE A 91 7.82 17.17 -5.99
CA PHE A 91 7.22 17.22 -4.66
C PHE A 91 8.09 18.03 -3.69
N ARG A 92 9.38 17.70 -3.56
CA ARG A 92 10.30 18.40 -2.66
C ARG A 92 10.50 19.88 -2.99
N ALA A 93 10.36 20.25 -4.27
CA ALA A 93 10.42 21.64 -4.70
C ALA A 93 9.21 22.47 -4.22
N ARG A 94 8.06 21.83 -3.94
CA ARG A 94 6.81 22.48 -3.55
C ARG A 94 6.51 22.35 -2.05
N HIS A 95 6.99 21.28 -1.44
CA HIS A 95 6.61 20.88 -0.08
C HIS A 95 7.84 20.57 0.77
N ALA A 96 7.97 21.27 1.88
CA ALA A 96 9.04 21.04 2.88
C ALA A 96 8.68 19.93 3.89
N GLN A 97 7.42 19.49 3.92
CA GLN A 97 6.91 18.54 4.91
C GLN A 97 6.19 17.37 4.25
N LEU A 98 6.21 16.22 4.92
CA LEU A 98 5.44 15.03 4.57
C LEU A 98 5.15 14.22 5.84
N HIS A 99 3.91 14.23 6.31
CA HIS A 99 3.49 13.57 7.56
C HIS A 99 3.03 12.13 7.36
N GLY A 100 2.71 11.75 6.12
CA GLY A 100 2.40 10.35 5.81
C GLY A 100 2.56 10.01 4.33
N LEU A 101 3.19 8.86 4.07
CA LEU A 101 3.33 8.26 2.76
C LEU A 101 2.54 6.94 2.72
N ILE A 102 1.47 6.91 1.91
CA ILE A 102 0.62 5.74 1.75
C ILE A 102 0.95 5.06 0.42
N ASN A 103 1.76 4.02 0.49
CA ASN A 103 2.13 3.15 -0.62
C ASN A 103 0.97 2.18 -0.92
N ASN A 104 -0.11 2.74 -1.50
CA ASN A 104 -1.38 2.03 -1.70
C ASN A 104 -1.57 1.48 -3.11
N ALA A 105 -1.00 2.12 -4.13
CA ALA A 105 -1.15 1.66 -5.52
C ALA A 105 -0.73 0.21 -5.69
N GLY A 106 -1.38 -0.48 -6.61
CA GLY A 106 -1.00 -1.86 -6.92
C GLY A 106 -1.75 -2.44 -8.08
N ILE A 107 -1.19 -3.51 -8.60
CA ILE A 107 -1.76 -4.37 -9.65
C ILE A 107 -1.72 -5.81 -9.16
N MET A 108 -2.61 -6.65 -9.68
CA MET A 108 -2.77 -8.01 -9.20
C MET A 108 -3.02 -8.98 -10.37
N ASN A 109 -2.36 -10.13 -10.31
CA ASN A 109 -2.57 -11.24 -11.22
C ASN A 109 -2.54 -10.81 -12.70
N THR A 110 -1.53 -10.04 -13.08
CA THR A 110 -1.32 -9.64 -14.48
C THR A 110 -0.68 -10.77 -15.27
N PRO A 111 -0.85 -10.83 -16.61
CA PRO A 111 0.04 -11.59 -17.45
C PRO A 111 1.50 -11.20 -17.23
N LEU A 112 2.44 -12.07 -17.62
CA LEU A 112 3.86 -11.70 -17.62
C LEU A 112 4.06 -10.45 -18.47
N GLY A 113 4.68 -9.44 -17.86
CA GLY A 113 5.03 -8.18 -18.49
C GLY A 113 6.22 -7.56 -17.79
N ARG A 114 6.73 -6.48 -18.37
CA ARG A 114 7.87 -5.72 -17.83
C ARG A 114 7.49 -4.27 -17.59
N THR A 115 8.05 -3.69 -16.56
CA THR A 115 8.05 -2.23 -16.35
C THR A 115 8.93 -1.54 -17.39
N ALA A 116 8.92 -0.22 -17.43
CA ALA A 116 9.79 0.55 -18.34
C ALA A 116 11.29 0.25 -18.11
N ASP A 117 11.63 -0.16 -16.89
CA ASP A 117 13.02 -0.44 -16.46
C ASP A 117 13.34 -1.96 -16.49
N GLY A 118 12.44 -2.80 -17.05
CA GLY A 118 12.69 -4.23 -17.28
C GLY A 118 12.29 -5.16 -16.13
N PHE A 119 11.74 -4.68 -15.01
CA PHE A 119 11.32 -5.52 -13.89
C PHE A 119 10.00 -6.24 -14.19
N GLU A 120 9.77 -7.40 -13.56
CA GLU A 120 8.45 -8.04 -13.58
C GLU A 120 7.40 -7.03 -13.10
N THR A 121 6.29 -6.93 -13.83
CA THR A 121 5.35 -5.81 -13.71
C THR A 121 4.78 -5.66 -12.30
N GLN A 122 4.46 -6.75 -11.58
CA GLN A 122 3.89 -6.68 -10.24
C GLN A 122 4.96 -6.39 -9.18
N PHE A 123 6.11 -7.05 -9.25
CA PHE A 123 7.22 -6.80 -8.34
C PHE A 123 7.77 -5.36 -8.52
N GLY A 124 7.95 -4.94 -9.77
CA GLY A 124 8.38 -3.59 -10.10
C GLY A 124 7.43 -2.51 -9.61
N THR A 125 6.12 -2.63 -9.93
CA THR A 125 5.12 -1.60 -9.58
C THR A 125 4.75 -1.62 -8.10
N ASN A 126 4.46 -2.81 -7.53
CA ASN A 126 3.93 -2.91 -6.16
C ASN A 126 5.01 -2.71 -5.10
N HIS A 127 6.27 -3.11 -5.40
CA HIS A 127 7.37 -3.07 -4.44
C HIS A 127 8.47 -2.10 -4.85
N LEU A 128 9.22 -2.34 -5.94
CA LEU A 128 10.40 -1.55 -6.28
C LEU A 128 10.09 -0.07 -6.49
N GLY A 129 8.97 0.25 -7.14
CA GLY A 129 8.53 1.64 -7.32
C GLY A 129 8.21 2.34 -6.01
N HIS A 130 7.53 1.67 -5.08
CA HIS A 130 7.27 2.23 -3.75
C HIS A 130 8.53 2.28 -2.88
N PHE A 131 9.43 1.31 -3.02
CA PHE A 131 10.72 1.31 -2.34
C PHE A 131 11.52 2.55 -2.74
N LEU A 132 11.70 2.80 -4.05
CA LEU A 132 12.39 3.98 -4.56
C LEU A 132 11.71 5.28 -4.13
N LEU A 133 10.38 5.37 -4.27
CA LEU A 133 9.63 6.56 -3.84
C LEU A 133 9.84 6.86 -2.36
N THR A 134 9.78 5.82 -1.52
CA THR A 134 10.01 5.95 -0.07
C THR A 134 11.43 6.44 0.21
N ALA A 135 12.44 5.85 -0.41
CA ALA A 135 13.84 6.24 -0.23
C ALA A 135 14.07 7.71 -0.61
N LEU A 136 13.53 8.17 -1.74
CA LEU A 136 13.67 9.55 -2.21
C LEU A 136 12.95 10.59 -1.34
N LEU A 137 11.94 10.19 -0.55
CA LEU A 137 11.17 11.07 0.34
C LEU A 137 11.52 10.89 1.82
N LEU A 138 12.48 10.01 2.12
CA LEU A 138 12.77 9.61 3.51
C LEU A 138 13.23 10.76 4.38
N ASP A 139 14.08 11.65 3.87
CA ASP A 139 14.56 12.80 4.63
C ASP A 139 13.43 13.80 4.91
N THR A 140 12.50 13.99 3.96
CA THR A 140 11.32 14.82 4.18
C THR A 140 10.40 14.21 5.26
N LEU A 141 10.25 12.88 5.29
CA LEU A 141 9.51 12.19 6.35
C LEU A 141 10.19 12.33 7.71
N LYS A 142 11.52 12.19 7.79
CA LYS A 142 12.29 12.38 9.02
C LYS A 142 12.18 13.80 9.58
N THR A 143 12.30 14.80 8.73
CA THR A 143 12.19 16.21 9.15
C THR A 143 10.77 16.61 9.54
N SER A 144 9.77 15.84 9.12
CA SER A 144 8.35 16.04 9.45
C SER A 144 7.86 15.16 10.60
N ALA A 145 8.75 14.48 11.31
CA ALA A 145 8.36 13.59 12.40
C ALA A 145 7.53 14.34 13.49
N PRO A 146 6.50 13.71 14.08
CA PRO A 146 6.09 12.33 13.87
C PRO A 146 5.40 12.13 12.52
N SER A 147 5.89 11.16 11.74
CA SER A 147 5.40 10.84 10.41
C SER A 147 5.22 9.32 10.21
N ARG A 148 4.48 8.93 9.17
CA ARG A 148 4.10 7.53 8.94
C ARG A 148 4.31 7.07 7.51
N ILE A 149 4.80 5.83 7.36
CA ILE A 149 4.88 5.10 6.09
C ILE A 149 3.95 3.89 6.20
N VAL A 150 2.98 3.80 5.30
CA VAL A 150 2.00 2.70 5.30
C VAL A 150 2.09 1.94 3.99
N ASN A 151 2.58 0.70 4.04
CA ASN A 151 2.70 -0.18 2.89
C ASN A 151 1.46 -1.09 2.76
N VAL A 152 0.68 -0.91 1.70
CA VAL A 152 -0.47 -1.78 1.44
C VAL A 152 0.02 -3.11 0.87
N ALA A 153 -0.03 -4.14 1.70
CA ALA A 153 0.24 -5.52 1.36
C ALA A 153 -1.06 -6.27 0.93
N SER A 154 -1.19 -7.52 1.25
CA SER A 154 -2.36 -8.37 1.02
C SER A 154 -2.25 -9.67 1.81
N LEU A 155 -3.35 -10.35 2.09
CA LEU A 155 -3.33 -11.72 2.62
C LEU A 155 -2.57 -12.71 1.72
N TYR A 156 -2.43 -12.41 0.43
CA TYR A 156 -1.66 -13.24 -0.51
C TYR A 156 -0.17 -13.34 -0.18
N HIS A 157 0.38 -12.43 0.64
CA HIS A 157 1.75 -12.59 1.14
C HIS A 157 1.93 -13.85 2.00
N VAL A 158 0.83 -14.38 2.55
CA VAL A 158 0.84 -15.61 3.36
C VAL A 158 0.77 -16.84 2.45
N HIS A 159 -0.19 -16.87 1.52
CA HIS A 159 -0.44 -18.00 0.64
C HIS A 159 -0.92 -17.58 -0.74
N ALA A 160 -0.31 -18.18 -1.77
CA ALA A 160 -0.78 -18.13 -3.14
C ALA A 160 -0.95 -19.56 -3.67
N ARG A 161 -2.19 -19.96 -4.05
CA ARG A 161 -2.48 -21.29 -4.65
C ARG A 161 -1.91 -22.48 -3.86
N GLY A 162 -2.02 -22.45 -2.54
CA GLY A 162 -1.52 -23.54 -1.67
C GLY A 162 -0.02 -23.51 -1.38
N ARG A 163 0.70 -22.50 -1.88
CA ARG A 163 2.12 -22.27 -1.56
C ARG A 163 2.28 -21.08 -0.62
N VAL A 164 3.23 -21.16 0.28
CA VAL A 164 3.61 -20.03 1.14
C VAL A 164 4.24 -18.93 0.28
N GLY A 165 3.87 -17.68 0.51
CA GLY A 165 4.50 -16.53 -0.16
C GLY A 165 5.99 -16.49 0.13
N ALA A 166 6.81 -16.30 -0.91
CA ALA A 166 8.27 -16.28 -0.83
C ALA A 166 8.87 -15.18 -1.71
N ILE A 167 10.11 -14.78 -1.40
CA ILE A 167 10.92 -13.93 -2.27
C ILE A 167 11.94 -14.80 -3.00
N HIS A 168 11.90 -14.79 -4.30
CA HIS A 168 12.82 -15.52 -5.15
C HIS A 168 13.99 -14.61 -5.56
N PHE A 169 14.96 -14.48 -4.69
CA PHE A 169 16.08 -13.54 -4.84
C PHE A 169 16.93 -13.78 -6.08
N GLU A 170 17.07 -15.05 -6.53
CA GLU A 170 17.89 -15.42 -7.69
C GLU A 170 17.18 -15.11 -9.02
N ASP A 171 15.85 -15.05 -8.99
CA ASP A 171 15.03 -14.78 -10.17
C ASP A 171 13.76 -13.99 -9.81
N PRO A 172 13.88 -12.76 -9.28
CA PRO A 172 12.72 -11.97 -8.86
C PRO A 172 11.85 -11.54 -10.04
N ASN A 173 12.42 -11.54 -11.22
CA ASN A 173 11.80 -11.07 -12.45
C ASN A 173 11.20 -12.19 -13.34
N TYR A 174 11.25 -13.46 -12.93
CA TYR A 174 10.78 -14.60 -13.75
C TYR A 174 11.46 -14.65 -15.12
N GLU A 175 12.77 -14.66 -15.15
CA GLU A 175 13.56 -14.82 -16.38
C GLU A 175 13.76 -16.30 -16.71
N GLU A 176 13.91 -17.13 -15.68
CA GLU A 176 14.14 -18.57 -15.78
C GLU A 176 12.92 -19.39 -15.34
N ARG A 177 12.22 -18.96 -14.28
CA ARG A 177 11.06 -19.67 -13.73
C ARG A 177 9.81 -19.49 -14.58
N ARG A 178 8.98 -20.55 -14.61
CA ARG A 178 7.64 -20.43 -15.19
C ARG A 178 6.82 -19.37 -14.44
N TYR A 179 6.26 -18.43 -15.16
CA TYR A 179 5.43 -17.36 -14.58
C TYR A 179 4.09 -17.88 -14.06
N ASP A 180 3.76 -17.46 -12.84
CA ASP A 180 2.43 -17.54 -12.26
C ASP A 180 2.08 -16.16 -11.66
N GLY A 181 1.04 -15.51 -12.21
CA GLY A 181 0.66 -14.15 -11.81
C GLY A 181 0.25 -14.03 -10.32
N TRP A 182 -0.28 -15.11 -9.72
CA TRP A 182 -0.60 -15.11 -8.29
C TRP A 182 0.64 -15.25 -7.41
N GLU A 183 1.62 -16.04 -7.85
CA GLU A 183 2.90 -16.16 -7.15
C GLU A 183 3.69 -14.84 -7.22
N ALA A 184 3.72 -14.20 -8.41
CA ALA A 184 4.34 -12.89 -8.58
C ALA A 184 3.66 -11.81 -7.71
N TYR A 185 2.33 -11.84 -7.62
CA TYR A 185 1.58 -10.97 -6.71
C TYR A 185 1.95 -11.24 -5.26
N ALA A 186 1.97 -12.50 -4.83
CA ALA A 186 2.33 -12.89 -3.46
C ALA A 186 3.75 -12.43 -3.10
N GLN A 187 4.72 -12.63 -4.01
CA GLN A 187 6.09 -12.14 -3.86
C GLN A 187 6.10 -10.62 -3.64
N SER A 188 5.41 -9.85 -4.48
CA SER A 188 5.36 -8.39 -4.36
C SER A 188 4.72 -7.92 -3.06
N LYS A 189 3.73 -8.66 -2.52
CA LYS A 189 3.05 -8.31 -1.28
C LYS A 189 3.80 -8.73 -0.01
N LEU A 190 4.54 -9.84 -0.07
CA LEU A 190 5.50 -10.19 0.98
C LEU A 190 6.64 -9.17 1.03
N ALA A 191 7.12 -8.72 -0.13
CA ALA A 191 8.13 -7.67 -0.21
C ALA A 191 7.67 -6.37 0.48
N ASN A 192 6.40 -5.99 0.36
CA ASN A 192 5.85 -4.81 1.06
C ASN A 192 5.80 -4.98 2.58
N VAL A 193 5.56 -6.20 3.09
CA VAL A 193 5.63 -6.49 4.53
C VAL A 193 7.07 -6.38 5.02
N LEU A 194 8.01 -7.06 4.35
CA LEU A 194 9.43 -7.04 4.69
C LEU A 194 10.04 -5.64 4.58
N HIS A 195 9.61 -4.84 3.59
CA HIS A 195 10.02 -3.44 3.45
C HIS A 195 9.63 -2.59 4.67
N ALA A 196 8.38 -2.73 5.17
CA ALA A 196 7.96 -2.03 6.37
C ALA A 196 8.77 -2.45 7.60
N ARG A 197 9.08 -3.75 7.73
CA ARG A 197 9.89 -4.29 8.81
C ARG A 197 11.31 -3.72 8.80
N GLU A 198 11.97 -3.71 7.65
CA GLU A 198 13.34 -3.19 7.51
C GLU A 198 13.38 -1.66 7.68
N LEU A 199 12.37 -0.94 7.16
CA LEU A 199 12.22 0.50 7.41
C LEU A 199 12.14 0.80 8.90
N ALA A 200 11.33 0.06 9.67
CA ALA A 200 11.18 0.27 11.10
C ALA A 200 12.52 0.11 11.84
N ARG A 201 13.32 -0.89 11.46
CA ARG A 201 14.65 -1.11 12.02
C ARG A 201 15.61 0.05 11.70
N ARG A 202 15.61 0.51 10.44
CA ARG A 202 16.50 1.62 9.98
C ARG A 202 16.07 2.99 10.50
N LEU A 203 14.80 3.15 10.83
CA LEU A 203 14.22 4.42 11.29
C LEU A 203 14.02 4.50 12.80
N ALA A 204 14.53 3.54 13.56
CA ALA A 204 14.45 3.55 15.01
C ALA A 204 15.01 4.86 15.58
N GLY A 205 14.24 5.50 16.47
CA GLY A 205 14.61 6.76 17.10
C GLY A 205 14.41 8.04 16.26
N THR A 206 13.97 7.93 15.00
CA THR A 206 13.76 9.10 14.11
C THR A 206 12.38 9.74 14.25
N GLY A 207 11.44 9.07 14.92
CA GLY A 207 10.03 9.49 14.99
C GLY A 207 9.22 9.15 13.75
N VAL A 208 9.80 8.43 12.77
CA VAL A 208 9.10 7.88 11.60
C VAL A 208 8.63 6.46 11.91
N THR A 209 7.34 6.19 11.79
CA THR A 209 6.77 4.85 11.96
C THR A 209 6.48 4.23 10.61
N ALA A 210 6.94 3.02 10.35
CA ALA A 210 6.65 2.26 9.14
C ALA A 210 5.88 0.99 9.47
N VAL A 211 4.75 0.77 8.79
CA VAL A 211 3.90 -0.42 8.99
C VAL A 211 3.41 -0.97 7.66
N SER A 212 2.99 -2.23 7.67
CA SER A 212 2.33 -2.86 6.53
C SER A 212 0.91 -3.31 6.89
N LEU A 213 0.03 -3.43 5.88
CA LEU A 213 -1.33 -3.85 6.14
C LEU A 213 -1.96 -4.69 5.00
N ASN A 214 -2.91 -5.54 5.37
CA ASN A 214 -3.88 -6.13 4.46
C ASN A 214 -5.23 -5.42 4.63
N PRO A 215 -5.78 -4.83 3.55
CA PRO A 215 -7.07 -4.12 3.63
C PRO A 215 -8.29 -5.04 3.63
N GLY A 216 -8.09 -6.37 3.55
CA GLY A 216 -9.15 -7.34 3.34
C GLY A 216 -9.43 -7.62 1.85
N TRP A 217 -10.47 -8.41 1.58
CA TRP A 217 -10.92 -8.63 0.21
C TRP A 217 -11.91 -7.54 -0.20
N VAL A 218 -11.36 -6.44 -0.70
CA VAL A 218 -12.12 -5.22 -0.99
C VAL A 218 -12.63 -5.22 -2.43
N ARG A 219 -13.87 -4.80 -2.62
CA ARG A 219 -14.47 -4.55 -3.94
C ARG A 219 -13.81 -3.34 -4.62
N THR A 220 -12.79 -3.59 -5.43
CA THR A 220 -12.05 -2.55 -6.17
C THR A 220 -11.80 -2.95 -7.61
N ASN A 221 -11.37 -2.00 -8.43
CA ASN A 221 -10.96 -2.25 -9.82
C ASN A 221 -9.76 -3.20 -9.96
N LEU A 222 -9.14 -3.59 -8.87
CA LEU A 222 -8.03 -4.55 -8.85
C LEU A 222 -8.46 -5.95 -9.36
N ILE A 223 -9.73 -6.31 -9.16
CA ILE A 223 -10.31 -7.62 -9.52
C ILE A 223 -10.61 -7.74 -11.02
N ARG A 224 -10.55 -6.66 -11.80
CA ARG A 224 -10.94 -6.65 -13.22
C ARG A 224 -10.21 -7.67 -14.09
N ASN A 225 -9.00 -8.08 -13.71
CA ASN A 225 -8.20 -9.10 -14.40
C ASN A 225 -8.54 -10.54 -14.00
N THR A 226 -9.46 -10.74 -13.04
CA THR A 226 -9.79 -12.08 -12.52
C THR A 226 -11.08 -12.66 -13.08
N ALA A 227 -12.07 -11.81 -13.42
CA ALA A 227 -13.33 -12.22 -14.03
C ALA A 227 -14.01 -11.06 -14.77
N PRO A 228 -14.89 -11.33 -15.76
CA PRO A 228 -15.68 -10.29 -16.40
C PRO A 228 -16.55 -9.50 -15.42
N VAL A 229 -16.69 -8.19 -15.61
CA VAL A 229 -17.40 -7.28 -14.69
C VAL A 229 -18.85 -7.70 -14.43
N TRP A 230 -19.56 -8.18 -15.47
CA TRP A 230 -20.94 -8.66 -15.33
C TRP A 230 -21.07 -9.84 -14.37
N LEU A 231 -20.10 -10.79 -14.42
CA LEU A 231 -20.06 -11.96 -13.54
C LEU A 231 -19.73 -11.55 -12.09
N GLN A 232 -18.83 -10.57 -11.92
CA GLN A 232 -18.53 -10.01 -10.60
C GLN A 232 -19.77 -9.38 -9.97
N ASN A 233 -20.55 -8.60 -10.74
CA ASN A 233 -21.77 -7.96 -10.28
C ASN A 233 -22.86 -8.99 -9.92
N LEU A 234 -22.99 -10.07 -10.69
CA LEU A 234 -23.95 -11.15 -10.43
C LEU A 234 -23.61 -11.93 -9.16
N LEU A 235 -22.32 -12.17 -8.92
CA LEU A 235 -21.86 -12.93 -7.76
C LEU A 235 -21.68 -12.07 -6.50
N GLN A 236 -21.77 -10.75 -6.62
CA GLN A 236 -21.54 -9.80 -5.52
C GLN A 236 -22.27 -10.14 -4.23
N PRO A 237 -23.59 -10.43 -4.21
CA PRO A 237 -24.30 -10.75 -2.98
C PRO A 237 -23.74 -12.01 -2.30
N ILE A 238 -23.41 -13.03 -3.10
CA ILE A 238 -22.86 -14.30 -2.62
C ILE A 238 -21.45 -14.09 -2.08
N LEU A 239 -20.60 -13.33 -2.81
CA LEU A 239 -19.23 -13.03 -2.42
C LEU A 239 -19.16 -12.18 -1.14
N ARG A 240 -20.12 -11.28 -0.93
CA ARG A 240 -20.24 -10.50 0.30
C ARG A 240 -20.69 -11.37 1.48
N TYR A 241 -21.70 -12.20 1.31
CA TYR A 241 -22.29 -13.02 2.38
C TYR A 241 -21.46 -14.25 2.73
N ALA A 242 -20.96 -14.98 1.74
CA ALA A 242 -20.24 -16.23 1.93
C ALA A 242 -18.71 -16.09 1.80
N GLY A 243 -18.23 -15.10 1.06
CA GLY A 243 -16.83 -14.91 0.70
C GLY A 243 -16.07 -13.85 1.50
N GLY A 244 -16.75 -13.06 2.37
CA GLY A 244 -16.08 -12.01 3.16
C GLY A 244 -15.57 -10.81 2.33
N MET A 245 -16.15 -10.57 1.14
CA MET A 245 -15.87 -9.35 0.38
C MET A 245 -16.42 -8.14 1.12
N ILE A 246 -15.62 -7.09 1.26
CA ILE A 246 -15.97 -5.87 1.98
C ILE A 246 -15.95 -4.64 1.05
N GLU A 247 -16.62 -3.57 1.48
CA GLU A 247 -16.68 -2.33 0.71
C GLU A 247 -15.38 -1.51 0.84
N PRO A 248 -15.10 -0.60 -0.12
CA PRO A 248 -13.90 0.23 -0.08
C PRO A 248 -13.71 1.04 1.20
N TRP A 249 -14.83 1.50 1.82
CA TRP A 249 -14.80 2.18 3.11
C TRP A 249 -14.31 1.26 4.23
N GLU A 250 -14.80 0.04 4.27
CA GLU A 250 -14.39 -0.97 5.26
C GLU A 250 -12.91 -1.35 5.09
N GLY A 251 -12.44 -1.46 3.83
CA GLY A 251 -11.03 -1.72 3.52
C GLY A 251 -10.10 -0.55 3.90
N ALA A 252 -10.57 0.69 3.75
CA ALA A 252 -9.79 1.88 4.10
C ALA A 252 -9.57 2.03 5.63
N GLN A 253 -10.38 1.35 6.46
CA GLN A 253 -10.29 1.44 7.92
C GLN A 253 -8.91 1.01 8.43
N SER A 254 -8.30 -0.03 7.86
CA SER A 254 -6.95 -0.45 8.24
C SER A 254 -5.91 0.62 7.92
N THR A 255 -6.03 1.27 6.75
CA THR A 255 -5.13 2.37 6.36
C THR A 255 -5.29 3.56 7.29
N LEU A 256 -6.53 3.96 7.59
CA LEU A 256 -6.82 5.09 8.49
C LEU A 256 -6.35 4.79 9.92
N HIS A 257 -6.52 3.57 10.43
CA HIS A 257 -5.97 3.17 11.72
C HIS A 257 -4.45 3.31 11.74
N CYS A 258 -3.75 2.72 10.76
CA CYS A 258 -2.29 2.82 10.67
C CYS A 258 -1.77 4.26 10.57
N LEU A 259 -2.54 5.17 9.98
CA LEU A 259 -2.17 6.59 9.87
C LEU A 259 -2.48 7.41 11.11
N LEU A 260 -3.61 7.16 11.77
CA LEU A 260 -4.20 8.10 12.73
C LEU A 260 -4.10 7.63 14.19
N ALA A 261 -4.05 6.31 14.43
CA ALA A 261 -4.04 5.78 15.78
C ALA A 261 -2.66 6.01 16.44
N PRO A 262 -2.62 6.66 17.63
CA PRO A 262 -1.36 7.00 18.29
C PRO A 262 -0.56 5.76 18.70
N GLU A 263 -1.22 4.70 19.11
CA GLU A 263 -0.60 3.43 19.54
C GLU A 263 0.24 2.77 18.44
N VAL A 264 -0.04 3.04 17.17
CA VAL A 264 0.73 2.50 16.04
C VAL A 264 2.19 2.97 16.06
N ALA A 265 2.48 4.10 16.71
CA ALA A 265 3.86 4.58 16.86
C ALA A 265 4.75 3.63 17.67
N GLU A 266 4.17 2.85 18.58
CA GLU A 266 4.87 1.89 19.41
C GLU A 266 5.06 0.53 18.70
N HIS A 267 4.41 0.36 17.54
CA HIS A 267 4.34 -0.87 16.77
C HIS A 267 4.94 -0.75 15.36
N SER A 268 6.05 0.01 15.24
CA SER A 268 6.75 0.14 13.96
C SER A 268 7.28 -1.21 13.49
N GLY A 269 7.11 -1.52 12.21
CA GLY A 269 7.48 -2.82 11.60
C GLY A 269 6.38 -3.87 11.62
N GLU A 270 5.31 -3.64 12.35
CA GLU A 270 4.21 -4.59 12.52
C GLU A 270 3.31 -4.67 11.27
N TYR A 271 2.62 -5.81 11.19
CA TYR A 271 1.62 -6.06 10.16
C TYR A 271 0.21 -5.93 10.76
N TYR A 272 -0.67 -5.24 10.04
CA TYR A 272 -2.06 -5.00 10.41
C TYR A 272 -2.98 -5.69 9.41
N SER A 273 -4.04 -6.32 9.86
CA SER A 273 -4.94 -7.01 8.93
C SER A 273 -6.39 -6.71 9.23
N GLN A 274 -7.12 -6.34 8.18
CA GLN A 274 -8.57 -6.47 8.15
C GLN A 274 -8.95 -7.96 8.17
N ILE A 275 -10.24 -8.27 8.38
CA ILE A 275 -10.75 -9.63 8.22
C ILE A 275 -10.27 -10.24 6.88
N GLY A 276 -10.05 -11.56 6.85
CA GLY A 276 -9.53 -12.22 5.64
C GLY A 276 -9.76 -13.73 5.63
N LEU A 277 -9.64 -14.30 4.43
CA LEU A 277 -9.77 -15.74 4.19
C LEU A 277 -8.42 -16.45 4.42
N TYR A 278 -7.86 -16.32 5.61
CA TYR A 278 -6.64 -17.03 5.94
C TYR A 278 -6.89 -18.54 6.14
N HIS A 279 -5.90 -19.36 5.76
CA HIS A 279 -5.90 -20.78 6.09
C HIS A 279 -5.85 -20.98 7.62
N ASP A 280 -5.04 -20.19 8.30
CA ASP A 280 -5.05 -20.11 9.75
C ASP A 280 -6.35 -19.45 10.23
N ARG A 281 -7.14 -20.21 11.01
CA ARG A 281 -8.43 -19.75 11.53
C ARG A 281 -8.29 -18.60 12.53
N SER A 282 -7.18 -18.54 13.28
CA SER A 282 -6.92 -17.48 14.25
C SER A 282 -6.73 -16.12 13.60
N ALA A 283 -6.15 -16.08 12.38
CA ALA A 283 -5.92 -14.86 11.63
C ALA A 283 -7.17 -14.32 10.89
N ARG A 284 -8.26 -15.10 10.78
CA ARG A 284 -9.44 -14.73 9.98
C ARG A 284 -10.18 -13.50 10.48
N ALA A 285 -10.15 -13.27 11.79
CA ALA A 285 -10.77 -12.10 12.40
C ALA A 285 -10.03 -10.79 12.11
N GLY A 286 -8.82 -10.89 11.55
CA GLY A 286 -7.91 -9.75 11.45
C GLY A 286 -7.25 -9.42 12.78
N GLY A 287 -6.55 -8.30 12.82
CA GLY A 287 -5.91 -7.79 14.04
C GLY A 287 -5.13 -6.51 13.74
N TRP A 288 -5.11 -5.61 14.72
CA TRP A 288 -4.43 -4.33 14.64
C TRP A 288 -3.55 -4.10 15.88
N PRO A 289 -2.30 -4.68 15.90
CA PRO A 289 -1.62 -5.48 14.87
C PRO A 289 -2.06 -6.95 14.82
N LEU A 290 -1.58 -7.69 13.80
CA LEU A 290 -1.73 -9.13 13.63
C LEU A 290 -0.36 -9.76 13.35
N VAL A 291 -0.01 -10.81 14.08
CA VAL A 291 1.16 -11.63 13.72
C VAL A 291 0.89 -12.33 12.39
N SER A 292 1.72 -12.05 11.38
CA SER A 292 1.54 -12.66 10.06
C SER A 292 1.71 -14.19 10.15
N PRO A 293 0.79 -14.97 9.53
CA PRO A 293 0.97 -16.43 9.44
C PRO A 293 2.13 -16.87 8.52
N ASN A 294 2.74 -15.96 7.76
CA ASN A 294 3.92 -16.27 6.97
C ASN A 294 5.19 -16.08 7.82
N PRO A 295 5.97 -17.16 8.10
CA PRO A 295 7.16 -17.04 8.93
C PRO A 295 8.23 -16.12 8.34
N LEU A 296 8.33 -16.01 6.99
CA LEU A 296 9.28 -15.10 6.34
C LEU A 296 8.98 -13.62 6.62
N ALA A 297 7.72 -13.28 6.93
CA ALA A 297 7.33 -11.92 7.29
C ALA A 297 8.02 -11.41 8.58
N HIS A 298 8.58 -12.33 9.38
CA HIS A 298 9.25 -12.03 10.66
C HIS A 298 10.78 -12.22 10.58
N ASP A 299 11.32 -12.59 9.42
CA ASP A 299 12.75 -12.86 9.25
C ASP A 299 13.51 -11.58 8.87
N ASP A 300 14.29 -11.06 9.84
CA ASP A 300 15.09 -9.83 9.65
C ASP A 300 16.19 -10.02 8.59
N LYS A 301 16.73 -11.21 8.42
CA LYS A 301 17.76 -11.47 7.40
C LYS A 301 17.15 -11.44 6.00
N VAL A 302 15.95 -11.98 5.84
CA VAL A 302 15.19 -11.91 4.58
C VAL A 302 14.80 -10.46 4.28
N ALA A 303 14.37 -9.70 5.29
CA ALA A 303 14.03 -8.29 5.13
C ALA A 303 15.25 -7.44 4.71
N GLN A 304 16.40 -7.64 5.37
CA GLN A 304 17.65 -6.98 5.00
C GLN A 304 18.12 -7.36 3.60
N ARG A 305 18.11 -8.67 3.26
CA ARG A 305 18.49 -9.12 1.91
C ARG A 305 17.59 -8.50 0.83
N LEU A 306 16.28 -8.42 1.11
CA LEU A 306 15.35 -7.76 0.17
C LEU A 306 15.68 -6.28 -0.01
N TRP A 307 16.02 -5.61 1.08
CA TRP A 307 16.44 -4.20 1.02
C TRP A 307 17.65 -4.03 0.12
N ASP A 308 18.73 -4.78 0.36
CA ASP A 308 19.99 -4.70 -0.39
C ASP A 308 19.78 -5.00 -1.89
N VAL A 309 18.97 -6.01 -2.20
CA VAL A 309 18.61 -6.34 -3.59
C VAL A 309 17.76 -5.21 -4.21
N SER A 310 16.83 -4.65 -3.46
CA SER A 310 15.98 -3.56 -3.97
C SER A 310 16.78 -2.29 -4.23
N GLU A 311 17.70 -1.89 -3.33
CA GLU A 311 18.59 -0.74 -3.53
C GLU A 311 19.41 -0.90 -4.82
N LYS A 312 20.00 -2.08 -5.03
CA LYS A 312 20.76 -2.38 -6.24
C LYS A 312 19.90 -2.32 -7.51
N LEU A 313 18.69 -2.92 -7.47
CA LEU A 313 17.80 -2.95 -8.63
C LEU A 313 17.31 -1.56 -9.05
N VAL A 314 17.08 -0.66 -8.09
CA VAL A 314 16.62 0.72 -8.39
C VAL A 314 17.75 1.74 -8.52
N GLY A 315 19.03 1.31 -8.47
CA GLY A 315 20.21 2.16 -8.67
C GLY A 315 20.49 3.12 -7.51
N LEU A 316 20.17 2.74 -6.27
CA LEU A 316 20.52 3.50 -5.06
C LEU A 316 21.80 3.01 -4.40
N ALA A 317 22.27 1.81 -4.72
CA ALA A 317 23.55 1.26 -4.31
C ALA A 317 24.45 1.05 -5.53
N ASP A 318 25.76 1.25 -5.36
CA ASP A 318 26.79 1.01 -6.37
C ASP A 318 26.97 -0.51 -6.66
#